data_12a5dbf5ea0bc4351cdba804a5d024cc
#
_entry.id   12a5dbf5ea0bc4351cdba804a5d024cc
#
_cell.length_a   1.000
_cell.length_b   1.000
_cell.length_c   1.000
_cell.angle_alpha   90.00
_cell.angle_beta   90.00
_cell.angle_gamma   90.00
#
_symmetry.space_group_name_H-M   'P 1'
#
loop_
_entity.id
_entity.type
_entity.pdbx_description
1 polymer ?
#
loop_
_entity_poly.entity_id
_entity_poly.type
_entity_poly.pdbx_seq_one_letter_code
_entity_poly.pdbx_strand_id
1 'polypeptide(L)'
;MFEFHKFPLTKPLADKFREIVSGSKDGRPDWVNSIGLGSGPGLFGPDSAVWQVHGTVATLVGGVRALLLQAAHPAPLAGVAEHSRYESDPLGRLAGTTRWLTVTTFAAEEVIEREAARVNAMHEHVKGDFTNKQGGHQSYKAKDPRFLLWVHCAFTDSFLKAHLALGYPIDQGADAYVAQWSKSAIPLGLTNAPMSVAELEATLNDFRANDLARVERTEDVVRFIMNPPFGGLGKLFYKVISNAAIVTLDPRELELLGLKPRSKIWLRISRVSLDIFLAILGPEPPAMKVARQRIKKGLV
;
A
#
# COMPACT_ATOMS: atom_id res chain seq x y z
N MET A 1 12.11 17.27 19.96
CA MET A 1 12.42 16.30 18.87
C MET A 1 13.46 16.97 17.97
N PHE A 2 14.63 16.39 17.78
CA PHE A 2 15.67 16.96 16.93
C PHE A 2 15.23 16.94 15.47
N GLU A 3 15.22 18.09 14.80
CA GLU A 3 14.80 18.24 13.40
C GLU A 3 15.98 18.00 12.44
N PHE A 4 16.45 16.76 12.37
CA PHE A 4 17.58 16.37 11.52
C PHE A 4 17.39 16.70 10.03
N HIS A 5 16.14 16.80 9.55
CA HIS A 5 15.82 17.16 8.17
C HIS A 5 16.28 18.58 7.78
N LYS A 6 16.58 19.43 8.77
CA LYS A 6 17.13 20.78 8.54
C LYS A 6 18.66 20.77 8.37
N PHE A 7 19.34 19.64 8.60
CA PHE A 7 20.79 19.56 8.46
C PHE A 7 21.20 19.18 7.03
N PRO A 8 22.14 19.92 6.39
CA PRO A 8 22.57 19.66 5.02
C PRO A 8 23.19 18.26 4.83
N LEU A 9 23.77 17.66 5.87
CA LEU A 9 24.38 16.33 5.83
C LEU A 9 23.38 15.18 5.66
N THR A 10 22.11 15.35 6.01
CA THR A 10 21.07 14.31 5.85
C THR A 10 20.32 14.38 4.52
N LYS A 11 20.47 15.49 3.79
CA LYS A 11 19.79 15.73 2.52
C LYS A 11 20.09 14.66 1.46
N PRO A 12 21.35 14.23 1.20
CA PRO A 12 21.63 13.20 0.18
C PRO A 12 20.96 11.86 0.50
N LEU A 13 20.89 11.49 1.78
CA LEU A 13 20.24 10.25 2.22
C LEU A 13 18.71 10.35 2.04
N ALA A 14 18.13 11.48 2.39
CA ALA A 14 16.72 11.76 2.22
C ALA A 14 16.33 11.77 0.73
N ASP A 15 17.13 12.41 -0.14
CA ASP A 15 16.88 12.49 -1.57
C ASP A 15 16.97 11.11 -2.23
N LYS A 16 17.97 10.31 -1.88
CA LYS A 16 18.10 8.93 -2.38
C LYS A 16 16.94 8.04 -1.95
N PHE A 17 16.47 8.20 -0.72
CA PHE A 17 15.31 7.44 -0.25
C PHE A 17 14.02 7.88 -0.98
N ARG A 18 13.81 9.18 -1.16
CA ARG A 18 12.69 9.72 -1.93
C ARG A 18 12.70 9.19 -3.36
N GLU A 19 13.87 9.14 -4.00
CA GLU A 19 14.04 8.56 -5.33
C GLU A 19 13.60 7.08 -5.37
N ILE A 20 13.99 6.28 -4.38
CA ILE A 20 13.61 4.87 -4.29
C ILE A 20 12.09 4.70 -4.14
N VAL A 21 11.44 5.51 -3.29
CA VAL A 21 10.02 5.35 -2.97
C VAL A 21 9.10 5.99 -4.02
N SER A 22 9.53 7.10 -4.60
CA SER A 22 8.70 7.89 -5.53
C SER A 22 9.04 7.68 -7.00
N GLY A 23 10.18 7.08 -7.32
CA GLY A 23 10.70 6.97 -8.68
C GLY A 23 11.23 8.30 -9.25
N SER A 24 11.42 9.33 -8.42
CA SER A 24 11.89 10.65 -8.83
C SER A 24 13.06 11.12 -7.95
N LYS A 25 14.12 11.70 -8.59
CA LYS A 25 15.33 12.15 -7.89
C LYS A 25 15.09 13.25 -6.88
N ASP A 26 14.10 14.09 -7.10
CA ASP A 26 13.70 15.16 -6.18
C ASP A 26 12.62 14.70 -5.17
N GLY A 27 12.20 13.44 -5.24
CA GLY A 27 11.14 12.88 -4.41
C GLY A 27 9.75 13.44 -4.72
N ARG A 28 9.60 14.17 -5.83
CA ARG A 28 8.36 14.78 -6.28
C ARG A 28 8.09 14.45 -7.75
N PRO A 29 7.70 13.22 -8.06
CA PRO A 29 7.27 12.89 -9.41
C PRO A 29 6.07 13.79 -9.79
N ASP A 30 5.87 14.00 -11.11
CA ASP A 30 4.82 14.90 -11.62
C ASP A 30 3.43 14.64 -11.05
N TRP A 31 3.12 13.39 -10.75
CA TRP A 31 1.85 13.04 -10.15
C TRP A 31 1.66 13.59 -8.71
N VAL A 32 2.73 13.86 -7.96
CA VAL A 32 2.64 14.54 -6.65
C VAL A 32 2.22 16.00 -6.86
N ASN A 33 2.70 16.65 -7.92
CA ASN A 33 2.29 18.00 -8.26
C ASN A 33 0.80 18.06 -8.64
N SER A 34 0.28 17.01 -9.30
CA SER A 34 -1.14 16.94 -9.66
C SER A 34 -2.08 16.92 -8.44
N ILE A 35 -1.61 16.47 -7.27
CA ILE A 35 -2.38 16.54 -6.01
C ILE A 35 -2.70 17.98 -5.61
N GLY A 36 -1.88 18.94 -6.05
CA GLY A 36 -2.13 20.37 -5.83
C GLY A 36 -3.16 21.01 -6.77
N LEU A 37 -3.63 20.28 -7.78
CA LEU A 37 -4.63 20.75 -8.74
C LEU A 37 -6.04 20.50 -8.19
N GLY A 38 -7.00 21.29 -8.72
CA GLY A 38 -8.40 21.17 -8.37
C GLY A 38 -8.78 21.88 -7.08
N SER A 39 -9.97 21.64 -6.59
CA SER A 39 -10.55 22.27 -5.40
C SER A 39 -11.10 21.25 -4.41
N GLY A 40 -11.31 21.66 -3.16
CA GLY A 40 -11.90 20.83 -2.11
C GLY A 40 -11.00 19.72 -1.56
N PRO A 41 -11.51 18.94 -0.59
CA PRO A 41 -10.74 17.92 0.12
C PRO A 41 -10.54 16.62 -0.66
N GLY A 42 -11.27 16.39 -1.76
CA GLY A 42 -11.35 15.10 -2.44
C GLY A 42 -12.27 14.12 -1.70
N LEU A 43 -12.02 12.81 -1.85
CA LEU A 43 -12.81 11.77 -1.17
C LEU A 43 -12.65 11.82 0.35
N PHE A 44 -11.54 12.34 0.85
CA PHE A 44 -11.19 12.33 2.28
C PHE A 44 -10.65 13.69 2.73
N GLY A 45 -11.19 14.19 3.82
CA GLY A 45 -10.69 15.42 4.46
C GLY A 45 -9.47 15.20 5.34
N PRO A 46 -8.77 16.28 5.73
CA PRO A 46 -7.57 16.22 6.58
C PRO A 46 -7.76 15.54 7.94
N ASP A 47 -8.99 15.54 8.47
CA ASP A 47 -9.33 14.96 9.78
C ASP A 47 -9.90 13.53 9.66
N SER A 48 -9.91 12.95 8.45
CA SER A 48 -10.40 11.61 8.22
C SER A 48 -9.46 10.53 8.78
N ALA A 49 -10.03 9.38 9.16
CA ALA A 49 -9.26 8.20 9.54
C ALA A 49 -8.32 7.73 8.41
N VAL A 50 -8.74 7.91 7.15
CA VAL A 50 -7.90 7.60 5.97
C VAL A 50 -6.66 8.46 5.93
N TRP A 51 -6.75 9.78 6.17
CA TRP A 51 -5.57 10.64 6.23
C TRP A 51 -4.66 10.28 7.39
N GLN A 52 -5.22 9.89 8.55
CA GLN A 52 -4.42 9.45 9.69
C GLN A 52 -3.64 8.18 9.36
N VAL A 53 -4.26 7.18 8.77
CA VAL A 53 -3.60 5.91 8.44
C VAL A 53 -2.59 6.10 7.29
N HIS A 54 -2.99 6.71 6.19
CA HIS A 54 -2.14 6.81 4.99
C HIS A 54 -1.10 7.93 5.08
N GLY A 55 -1.30 8.90 5.96
CA GLY A 55 -0.34 9.98 6.23
C GLY A 55 0.85 9.55 7.09
N THR A 56 0.86 8.34 7.65
CA THR A 56 1.96 7.86 8.48
C THR A 56 2.95 6.98 7.72
N VAL A 57 4.17 6.90 8.25
CA VAL A 57 5.21 6.00 7.73
C VAL A 57 4.90 4.52 7.98
N ALA A 58 3.87 4.19 8.78
CA ALA A 58 3.37 2.82 8.92
C ALA A 58 2.94 2.21 7.58
N THR A 59 2.59 3.05 6.60
CA THR A 59 2.30 2.62 5.21
C THR A 59 3.43 1.85 4.56
N LEU A 60 4.68 2.05 4.96
CA LEU A 60 5.82 1.28 4.46
C LEU A 60 5.72 -0.20 4.90
N VAL A 61 5.34 -0.44 6.15
CA VAL A 61 5.08 -1.80 6.67
C VAL A 61 3.81 -2.38 6.05
N GLY A 62 2.74 -1.59 5.99
CA GLY A 62 1.48 -1.97 5.36
C GLY A 62 1.64 -2.33 3.88
N GLY A 63 2.47 -1.59 3.14
CA GLY A 63 2.77 -1.85 1.74
C GLY A 63 3.44 -3.21 1.52
N VAL A 64 4.47 -3.55 2.32
CA VAL A 64 5.11 -4.88 2.26
C VAL A 64 4.10 -5.98 2.60
N ARG A 65 3.28 -5.77 3.63
CA ARG A 65 2.24 -6.73 4.01
C ARG A 65 1.22 -6.93 2.89
N ALA A 66 0.78 -5.86 2.23
CA ALA A 66 -0.17 -5.92 1.12
C ALA A 66 0.39 -6.70 -0.07
N LEU A 67 1.68 -6.50 -0.40
CA LEU A 67 2.34 -7.27 -1.46
C LEU A 67 2.41 -8.76 -1.12
N LEU A 68 2.71 -9.10 0.13
CA LEU A 68 2.72 -10.49 0.59
C LEU A 68 1.32 -11.12 0.50
N LEU A 69 0.28 -10.41 0.93
CA LEU A 69 -1.10 -10.91 0.79
C LEU A 69 -1.51 -11.11 -0.67
N GLN A 70 -1.13 -10.22 -1.56
CA GLN A 70 -1.40 -10.39 -2.99
C GLN A 70 -0.73 -11.65 -3.55
N ALA A 71 0.46 -12.03 -3.05
CA ALA A 71 1.14 -13.26 -3.45
C ALA A 71 0.43 -14.55 -2.96
N ALA A 72 -0.50 -14.45 -2.02
CA ALA A 72 -1.29 -15.58 -1.53
C ALA A 72 -2.51 -15.92 -2.42
N HIS A 73 -2.89 -15.04 -3.36
CA HIS A 73 -4.04 -15.28 -4.24
C HIS A 73 -3.57 -15.59 -5.66
N PRO A 74 -3.88 -16.80 -6.19
CA PRO A 74 -3.36 -17.26 -7.49
C PRO A 74 -3.64 -16.32 -8.67
N ALA A 75 -4.86 -15.74 -8.79
CA ALA A 75 -5.22 -14.91 -9.93
C ALA A 75 -4.48 -13.54 -9.94
N PRO A 76 -4.53 -12.71 -8.89
CA PRO A 76 -3.68 -11.50 -8.83
C PRO A 76 -2.19 -11.80 -8.97
N LEU A 77 -1.71 -12.91 -8.41
CA LEU A 77 -0.32 -13.34 -8.57
C LEU A 77 0.04 -13.61 -10.03
N ALA A 78 -0.82 -14.34 -10.77
CA ALA A 78 -0.64 -14.56 -12.21
C ALA A 78 -0.61 -13.23 -12.98
N GLY A 79 -1.58 -12.34 -12.72
CA GLY A 79 -1.62 -11.02 -13.34
C GLY A 79 -0.36 -10.19 -13.09
N VAL A 80 0.18 -10.28 -11.88
CA VAL A 80 1.45 -9.64 -11.52
C VAL A 80 2.62 -10.26 -12.30
N ALA A 81 2.69 -11.58 -12.35
CA ALA A 81 3.80 -12.29 -12.97
C ALA A 81 3.83 -12.12 -14.50
N GLU A 82 2.66 -12.05 -15.15
CA GLU A 82 2.55 -12.00 -16.60
C GLU A 82 2.55 -10.58 -17.17
N HIS A 83 1.96 -9.63 -16.47
CA HIS A 83 1.73 -8.27 -16.98
C HIS A 83 2.53 -7.18 -16.28
N SER A 84 3.27 -7.49 -15.22
CA SER A 84 4.08 -6.48 -14.56
C SER A 84 5.58 -6.77 -14.71
N ARG A 85 6.36 -5.70 -14.83
CA ARG A 85 7.83 -5.78 -14.85
C ARG A 85 8.39 -5.91 -13.43
N TYR A 86 7.75 -6.70 -12.54
CA TYR A 86 8.18 -6.74 -11.14
C TYR A 86 9.63 -7.24 -10.97
N GLU A 87 10.11 -8.09 -11.87
CA GLU A 87 11.49 -8.59 -11.86
C GLU A 87 12.49 -7.58 -12.45
N SER A 88 12.11 -6.91 -13.56
CA SER A 88 12.98 -5.96 -14.27
C SER A 88 12.85 -4.52 -13.78
N ASP A 89 11.66 -4.14 -13.25
CA ASP A 89 11.38 -2.79 -12.73
C ASP A 89 10.48 -2.85 -11.48
N PRO A 90 10.99 -3.41 -10.36
CA PRO A 90 10.23 -3.53 -9.11
C PRO A 90 9.86 -2.17 -8.50
N LEU A 91 10.73 -1.18 -8.69
CA LEU A 91 10.52 0.16 -8.14
C LEU A 91 9.44 0.91 -8.90
N GLY A 92 9.39 0.77 -10.24
CA GLY A 92 8.33 1.36 -11.06
C GLY A 92 6.96 0.78 -10.72
N ARG A 93 6.88 -0.52 -10.42
CA ARG A 93 5.65 -1.12 -9.94
C ARG A 93 5.22 -0.60 -8.57
N LEU A 94 6.14 -0.54 -7.60
CA LEU A 94 5.88 0.02 -6.29
C LEU A 94 5.41 1.48 -6.42
N ALA A 95 6.07 2.26 -7.27
CA ALA A 95 5.70 3.65 -7.56
C ALA A 95 4.28 3.76 -8.13
N GLY A 96 3.86 2.86 -9.04
CA GLY A 96 2.50 2.83 -9.58
C GLY A 96 1.42 2.59 -8.53
N THR A 97 1.67 1.66 -7.61
CA THR A 97 0.76 1.36 -6.49
C THR A 97 0.73 2.50 -5.47
N THR A 98 1.91 3.04 -5.13
CA THR A 98 2.04 4.21 -4.25
C THR A 98 1.32 5.42 -4.83
N ARG A 99 1.41 5.62 -6.15
CA ARG A 99 0.70 6.70 -6.85
C ARG A 99 -0.81 6.57 -6.68
N TRP A 100 -1.40 5.40 -6.97
CA TRP A 100 -2.84 5.18 -6.78
C TRP A 100 -3.27 5.49 -5.35
N LEU A 101 -2.60 4.89 -4.36
CA LEU A 101 -2.91 5.08 -2.95
C LEU A 101 -2.83 6.56 -2.54
N THR A 102 -1.76 7.23 -2.94
CA THR A 102 -1.48 8.61 -2.53
C THR A 102 -2.41 9.60 -3.21
N VAL A 103 -2.65 9.45 -4.52
CA VAL A 103 -3.58 10.32 -5.27
C VAL A 103 -4.99 10.15 -4.74
N THR A 104 -5.46 8.91 -4.55
CA THR A 104 -6.81 8.63 -4.04
C THR A 104 -7.01 9.16 -2.63
N THR A 105 -5.96 9.15 -1.80
CA THR A 105 -6.04 9.67 -0.43
C THR A 105 -6.05 11.21 -0.38
N PHE A 106 -5.21 11.87 -1.18
CA PHE A 106 -4.89 13.28 -0.94
C PHE A 106 -5.33 14.23 -2.06
N ALA A 107 -5.71 13.76 -3.25
CA ALA A 107 -6.05 14.63 -4.36
C ALA A 107 -7.51 15.12 -4.33
N ALA A 108 -7.83 16.12 -5.16
CA ALA A 108 -9.21 16.51 -5.45
C ALA A 108 -9.91 15.45 -6.31
N GLU A 109 -11.24 15.41 -6.29
CA GLU A 109 -12.05 14.37 -6.96
C GLU A 109 -11.71 14.26 -8.45
N GLU A 110 -11.60 15.37 -9.18
CA GLU A 110 -11.27 15.36 -10.60
C GLU A 110 -9.88 14.79 -10.92
N VAL A 111 -8.95 14.84 -9.97
CA VAL A 111 -7.62 14.20 -10.11
C VAL A 111 -7.72 12.71 -9.82
N ILE A 112 -8.53 12.32 -8.84
CA ILE A 112 -8.81 10.92 -8.50
C ILE A 112 -9.51 10.23 -9.66
N GLU A 113 -10.50 10.86 -10.31
CA GLU A 113 -11.20 10.32 -11.48
C GLU A 113 -10.25 10.06 -12.66
N ARG A 114 -9.33 11.01 -12.94
CA ARG A 114 -8.30 10.83 -13.97
C ARG A 114 -7.35 9.67 -13.65
N GLU A 115 -6.97 9.53 -12.39
CA GLU A 115 -6.11 8.42 -11.96
C GLU A 115 -6.86 7.09 -12.02
N ALA A 116 -8.14 7.05 -11.64
CA ALA A 116 -8.99 5.87 -11.77
C ALA A 116 -9.17 5.46 -13.23
N ALA A 117 -9.38 6.43 -14.14
CA ALA A 117 -9.44 6.17 -15.58
C ALA A 117 -8.13 5.54 -16.09
N ARG A 118 -6.97 6.04 -15.64
CA ARG A 118 -5.65 5.45 -15.96
C ARG A 118 -5.52 4.01 -15.49
N VAL A 119 -5.92 3.73 -14.23
CA VAL A 119 -5.87 2.38 -13.65
C VAL A 119 -6.84 1.45 -14.36
N ASN A 120 -8.07 1.91 -14.63
CA ASN A 120 -9.08 1.15 -15.37
C ASN A 120 -8.61 0.80 -16.78
N ALA A 121 -7.97 1.74 -17.50
CA ALA A 121 -7.41 1.48 -18.83
C ALA A 121 -6.29 0.42 -18.78
N MET A 122 -5.43 0.45 -17.73
CA MET A 122 -4.43 -0.58 -17.53
C MET A 122 -5.06 -1.95 -17.27
N HIS A 123 -6.10 -2.01 -16.41
CA HIS A 123 -6.78 -3.26 -16.07
C HIS A 123 -7.50 -3.92 -17.25
N GLU A 124 -7.89 -3.17 -18.31
CA GLU A 124 -8.47 -3.75 -19.54
C GLU A 124 -7.51 -4.74 -20.22
N HIS A 125 -6.23 -4.51 -20.11
CA HIS A 125 -5.20 -5.32 -20.76
C HIS A 125 -4.68 -6.46 -19.86
N VAL A 126 -5.01 -6.46 -18.56
CA VAL A 126 -4.55 -7.47 -17.61
C VAL A 126 -5.57 -8.61 -17.53
N LYS A 127 -5.29 -9.66 -18.27
CA LYS A 127 -6.09 -10.89 -18.36
C LYS A 127 -5.19 -12.07 -18.66
N GLY A 128 -5.57 -13.27 -18.25
CA GLY A 128 -4.81 -14.49 -18.47
C GLY A 128 -5.51 -15.68 -17.80
N ASP A 129 -4.73 -16.70 -17.53
CA ASP A 129 -5.22 -17.93 -16.90
C ASP A 129 -4.44 -18.22 -15.62
N PHE A 130 -5.08 -18.89 -14.69
CA PHE A 130 -4.47 -19.32 -13.44
C PHE A 130 -5.02 -20.67 -12.97
N THR A 131 -4.29 -21.33 -12.12
CA THR A 131 -4.78 -22.53 -11.43
C THR A 131 -5.37 -22.12 -10.09
N ASN A 132 -6.66 -22.38 -9.88
CA ASN A 132 -7.36 -22.04 -8.65
C ASN A 132 -6.95 -22.98 -7.49
N LYS A 133 -7.49 -22.70 -6.29
CA LYS A 133 -7.22 -23.46 -5.07
C LYS A 133 -7.55 -24.96 -5.19
N GLN A 134 -8.52 -25.32 -6.01
CA GLN A 134 -8.99 -26.69 -6.24
C GLN A 134 -8.21 -27.41 -7.37
N GLY A 135 -7.21 -26.75 -7.96
CA GLY A 135 -6.41 -27.29 -9.06
C GLY A 135 -7.05 -27.13 -10.45
N GLY A 136 -8.18 -26.45 -10.55
CA GLY A 136 -8.85 -26.18 -11.82
C GLY A 136 -8.25 -24.97 -12.55
N HIS A 137 -8.18 -25.03 -13.88
CA HIS A 137 -7.81 -23.90 -14.71
C HIS A 137 -8.97 -22.91 -14.85
N GLN A 138 -8.70 -21.62 -14.62
CA GLN A 138 -9.67 -20.54 -14.76
C GLN A 138 -9.02 -19.33 -15.42
N SER A 139 -9.80 -18.61 -16.22
CA SER A 139 -9.38 -17.32 -16.75
C SER A 139 -9.62 -16.20 -15.71
N TYR A 140 -8.79 -15.15 -15.74
CA TYR A 140 -8.97 -13.96 -14.92
C TYR A 140 -8.96 -12.70 -15.78
N LYS A 141 -9.65 -11.67 -15.29
CA LYS A 141 -9.56 -10.29 -15.76
C LYS A 141 -9.37 -9.40 -14.54
N ALA A 142 -8.42 -8.48 -14.58
CA ALA A 142 -8.16 -7.59 -13.43
C ALA A 142 -9.37 -6.74 -13.00
N LYS A 143 -10.34 -6.54 -13.90
CA LYS A 143 -11.63 -5.86 -13.63
C LYS A 143 -12.70 -6.76 -13.01
N ASP A 144 -12.44 -8.05 -12.83
CA ASP A 144 -13.41 -8.92 -12.17
C ASP A 144 -13.68 -8.40 -10.74
N PRO A 145 -14.96 -8.23 -10.35
CA PRO A 145 -15.32 -7.70 -9.04
C PRO A 145 -14.72 -8.48 -7.87
N ARG A 146 -14.56 -9.81 -8.03
CA ARG A 146 -13.96 -10.67 -6.99
C ARG A 146 -12.49 -10.31 -6.76
N PHE A 147 -11.72 -10.05 -7.82
CA PHE A 147 -10.30 -9.70 -7.70
C PHE A 147 -10.09 -8.25 -7.27
N LEU A 148 -10.94 -7.33 -7.72
CA LEU A 148 -10.95 -5.95 -7.21
C LEU A 148 -11.25 -5.93 -5.71
N LEU A 149 -12.23 -6.72 -5.25
CA LEU A 149 -12.59 -6.85 -3.83
C LEU A 149 -11.41 -7.41 -3.02
N TRP A 150 -10.75 -8.47 -3.52
CA TRP A 150 -9.57 -9.02 -2.85
C TRP A 150 -8.47 -7.98 -2.67
N VAL A 151 -8.09 -7.30 -3.74
CA VAL A 151 -7.03 -6.29 -3.68
C VAL A 151 -7.42 -5.17 -2.73
N HIS A 152 -8.65 -4.67 -2.78
CA HIS A 152 -9.15 -3.65 -1.87
C HIS A 152 -9.06 -4.11 -0.40
N CYS A 153 -9.56 -5.30 -0.07
CA CYS A 153 -9.51 -5.87 1.28
C CYS A 153 -8.08 -6.11 1.77
N ALA A 154 -7.20 -6.64 0.91
CA ALA A 154 -5.79 -6.88 1.25
C ALA A 154 -5.04 -5.58 1.58
N PHE A 155 -5.32 -4.50 0.84
CA PHE A 155 -4.77 -3.16 1.14
C PHE A 155 -5.35 -2.60 2.44
N THR A 156 -6.67 -2.59 2.57
CA THR A 156 -7.38 -2.05 3.74
C THR A 156 -6.88 -2.69 5.03
N ASP A 157 -6.85 -4.01 5.08
CA ASP A 157 -6.38 -4.78 6.24
C ASP A 157 -4.89 -4.55 6.51
N SER A 158 -4.07 -4.48 5.45
CA SER A 158 -2.63 -4.31 5.61
C SER A 158 -2.26 -2.96 6.19
N PHE A 159 -2.85 -1.88 5.71
CA PHE A 159 -2.57 -0.54 6.24
C PHE A 159 -3.14 -0.38 7.65
N LEU A 160 -4.36 -0.88 7.90
CA LEU A 160 -4.97 -0.84 9.23
C LEU A 160 -4.12 -1.59 10.26
N LYS A 161 -3.78 -2.86 9.98
CA LYS A 161 -3.02 -3.71 10.91
C LYS A 161 -1.61 -3.17 11.15
N ALA A 162 -0.92 -2.68 10.12
CA ALA A 162 0.40 -2.09 10.28
C ALA A 162 0.35 -0.81 11.13
N HIS A 163 -0.63 0.06 10.89
CA HIS A 163 -0.82 1.30 11.63
C HIS A 163 -1.05 1.04 13.11
N LEU A 164 -2.00 0.17 13.44
CA LEU A 164 -2.34 -0.18 14.83
C LEU A 164 -1.21 -0.95 15.53
N ALA A 165 -0.57 -1.92 14.86
CA ALA A 165 0.52 -2.72 15.43
C ALA A 165 1.75 -1.88 15.78
N LEU A 166 1.99 -0.79 15.05
CA LEU A 166 3.05 0.18 15.33
C LEU A 166 2.64 1.23 16.39
N GLY A 167 1.43 1.13 16.95
CA GLY A 167 0.95 2.00 18.03
C GLY A 167 0.54 3.41 17.57
N TYR A 168 0.15 3.58 16.30
CA TYR A 168 -0.46 4.83 15.84
C TYR A 168 -1.96 4.84 16.17
N PRO A 169 -2.51 5.94 16.71
CA PRO A 169 -3.95 6.05 16.98
C PRO A 169 -4.73 6.32 15.69
N ILE A 170 -6.01 5.96 15.72
CA ILE A 170 -7.03 6.41 14.76
C ILE A 170 -8.15 7.05 15.58
N ASP A 171 -8.25 8.38 15.55
CA ASP A 171 -9.15 9.14 16.44
C ASP A 171 -10.61 8.73 16.26
N GLN A 172 -11.03 8.45 15.03
CA GLN A 172 -12.38 8.02 14.70
C GLN A 172 -12.57 6.49 14.80
N GLY A 173 -11.50 5.75 15.15
CA GLY A 173 -11.52 4.28 15.24
C GLY A 173 -11.31 3.54 13.91
N ALA A 174 -11.09 2.23 14.04
CA ALA A 174 -10.77 1.35 12.92
C ALA A 174 -11.94 1.20 11.93
N ASP A 175 -13.18 1.12 12.42
CA ASP A 175 -14.37 1.02 11.56
C ASP A 175 -14.53 2.25 10.69
N ALA A 176 -14.26 3.45 11.22
CA ALA A 176 -14.29 4.67 10.43
C ALA A 176 -13.27 4.64 9.28
N TYR A 177 -12.06 4.09 9.52
CA TYR A 177 -11.08 3.90 8.46
C TYR A 177 -11.62 2.98 7.36
N VAL A 178 -12.15 1.81 7.71
CA VAL A 178 -12.69 0.84 6.74
C VAL A 178 -13.83 1.45 5.94
N ALA A 179 -14.81 2.05 6.63
CA ALA A 179 -15.97 2.70 6.00
C ALA A 179 -15.58 3.86 5.08
N GLN A 180 -14.63 4.68 5.48
CA GLN A 180 -14.16 5.78 4.65
C GLN A 180 -13.39 5.26 3.43
N TRP A 181 -12.44 4.32 3.63
CA TRP A 181 -11.60 3.82 2.56
C TRP A 181 -12.39 3.02 1.50
N SER A 182 -13.57 2.47 1.83
CA SER A 182 -14.44 1.81 0.85
C SER A 182 -14.79 2.71 -0.35
N LYS A 183 -14.86 4.04 -0.14
CA LYS A 183 -15.11 5.02 -1.21
C LYS A 183 -14.04 5.00 -2.31
N SER A 184 -12.81 4.61 -1.98
CA SER A 184 -11.71 4.50 -2.95
C SER A 184 -11.96 3.42 -4.01
N ALA A 185 -12.80 2.45 -3.71
CA ALA A 185 -13.12 1.34 -4.60
C ALA A 185 -14.12 1.71 -5.71
N ILE A 186 -14.98 2.70 -5.44
CA ILE A 186 -16.08 3.11 -6.34
C ILE A 186 -15.57 3.54 -7.72
N PRO A 187 -14.55 4.41 -7.85
CA PRO A 187 -14.02 4.82 -9.14
C PRO A 187 -13.41 3.67 -9.98
N LEU A 188 -13.07 2.54 -9.33
CA LEU A 188 -12.60 1.33 -9.99
C LEU A 188 -13.73 0.35 -10.35
N GLY A 189 -14.99 0.68 -10.03
CA GLY A 189 -16.17 -0.13 -10.33
C GLY A 189 -16.57 -1.12 -9.23
N LEU A 190 -15.99 -1.04 -8.05
CA LEU A 190 -16.36 -1.89 -6.91
C LEU A 190 -17.29 -1.14 -5.96
N THR A 191 -18.52 -1.64 -5.78
CA THR A 191 -19.58 -1.01 -4.97
C THR A 191 -19.90 -1.72 -3.66
N ASN A 192 -19.35 -2.92 -3.46
CA ASN A 192 -19.61 -3.79 -2.30
C ASN A 192 -18.37 -3.97 -1.41
N ALA A 193 -17.53 -2.95 -1.31
CA ALA A 193 -16.39 -2.96 -0.40
C ALA A 193 -16.87 -2.96 1.07
N PRO A 194 -16.18 -3.66 1.99
CA PRO A 194 -16.52 -3.69 3.42
C PRO A 194 -16.58 -2.30 4.04
N MET A 195 -17.56 -2.11 4.94
CA MET A 195 -17.82 -0.84 5.64
C MET A 195 -17.46 -0.88 7.14
N SER A 196 -17.03 -2.04 7.65
CA SER A 196 -16.61 -2.24 9.04
C SER A 196 -15.46 -3.24 9.12
N VAL A 197 -14.74 -3.24 10.25
CA VAL A 197 -13.69 -4.24 10.51
C VAL A 197 -14.26 -5.65 10.52
N ALA A 198 -15.48 -5.83 11.05
CA ALA A 198 -16.16 -7.13 11.07
C ALA A 198 -16.47 -7.63 9.64
N GLU A 199 -16.98 -6.78 8.76
CA GLU A 199 -17.24 -7.12 7.36
C GLU A 199 -15.92 -7.39 6.59
N LEU A 200 -14.89 -6.59 6.84
CA LEU A 200 -13.57 -6.80 6.27
C LEU A 200 -13.00 -8.17 6.65
N GLU A 201 -13.06 -8.53 7.94
CA GLU A 201 -12.56 -9.82 8.43
C GLU A 201 -13.40 -10.99 7.89
N ALA A 202 -14.73 -10.84 7.82
CA ALA A 202 -15.61 -11.84 7.22
C ALA A 202 -15.25 -12.08 5.73
N THR A 203 -15.04 -11.00 4.98
CA THR A 203 -14.64 -11.07 3.57
C THR A 203 -13.27 -11.71 3.39
N LEU A 204 -12.29 -11.36 4.24
CA LEU A 204 -10.97 -11.98 4.21
C LEU A 204 -11.03 -13.48 4.57
N ASN A 205 -11.89 -13.87 5.52
CA ASN A 205 -12.08 -15.28 5.86
C ASN A 205 -12.70 -16.07 4.71
N ASP A 206 -13.64 -15.46 3.97
CA ASP A 206 -14.18 -16.09 2.74
C ASP A 206 -13.08 -16.30 1.70
N PHE A 207 -12.23 -15.32 1.43
CA PHE A 207 -11.08 -15.50 0.53
C PHE A 207 -10.11 -16.58 1.01
N ARG A 208 -9.78 -16.62 2.30
CA ARG A 208 -8.91 -17.65 2.89
C ARG A 208 -9.50 -19.05 2.70
N ALA A 209 -10.82 -19.18 2.83
CA ALA A 209 -11.50 -20.45 2.66
C ALA A 209 -11.55 -20.91 1.18
N ASN A 210 -11.81 -19.99 0.26
CA ASN A 210 -12.23 -20.34 -1.10
C ASN A 210 -11.18 -20.06 -2.19
N ASP A 211 -10.34 -19.01 -2.03
CA ASP A 211 -9.49 -18.51 -3.13
C ASP A 211 -8.00 -18.59 -2.85
N LEU A 212 -7.57 -18.35 -1.58
CA LEU A 212 -6.14 -18.29 -1.28
C LEU A 212 -5.51 -19.68 -1.35
N ALA A 213 -4.40 -19.76 -2.08
CA ALA A 213 -3.62 -20.97 -2.24
C ALA A 213 -2.14 -20.65 -2.51
N ARG A 214 -1.27 -21.55 -2.06
CA ARG A 214 0.13 -21.54 -2.49
C ARG A 214 0.22 -22.20 -3.86
N VAL A 215 0.74 -21.48 -4.83
CA VAL A 215 1.04 -21.98 -6.18
C VAL A 215 2.55 -21.92 -6.43
N GLU A 216 3.03 -22.54 -7.50
CA GLU A 216 4.46 -22.63 -7.83
C GLU A 216 5.17 -21.27 -7.77
N ARG A 217 4.58 -20.23 -8.35
CA ARG A 217 5.16 -18.86 -8.38
C ARG A 217 5.10 -18.13 -7.04
N THR A 218 4.34 -18.60 -6.05
CA THR A 218 4.22 -17.93 -4.76
C THR A 218 5.58 -17.76 -4.08
N GLU A 219 6.40 -18.84 -4.10
CA GLU A 219 7.70 -18.80 -3.45
C GLU A 219 8.66 -17.80 -4.08
N ASP A 220 8.71 -17.72 -5.40
CA ASP A 220 9.59 -16.79 -6.12
C ASP A 220 9.20 -15.33 -5.87
N VAL A 221 7.91 -15.03 -5.92
CA VAL A 221 7.41 -13.68 -5.63
C VAL A 221 7.64 -13.30 -4.18
N VAL A 222 7.39 -14.21 -3.24
CA VAL A 222 7.67 -13.96 -1.81
C VAL A 222 9.17 -13.75 -1.59
N ARG A 223 10.04 -14.57 -2.20
CA ARG A 223 11.50 -14.41 -2.13
C ARG A 223 11.94 -13.04 -2.66
N PHE A 224 11.35 -12.61 -3.77
CA PHE A 224 11.62 -11.30 -4.34
C PHE A 224 11.14 -10.16 -3.43
N ILE A 225 9.92 -10.23 -2.90
CA ILE A 225 9.38 -9.24 -1.95
C ILE A 225 10.28 -9.15 -0.71
N MET A 226 10.77 -10.28 -0.20
CA MET A 226 11.60 -10.30 1.00
C MET A 226 13.05 -9.87 0.76
N ASN A 227 13.53 -9.90 -0.48
CA ASN A 227 14.91 -9.59 -0.84
C ASN A 227 15.00 -8.67 -2.08
N PRO A 228 14.38 -7.47 -2.04
CA PRO A 228 14.49 -6.54 -3.15
C PRO A 228 15.94 -6.09 -3.36
N PRO A 229 16.31 -5.61 -4.56
CA PRO A 229 17.68 -5.25 -4.90
C PRO A 229 18.13 -3.91 -4.27
N PHE A 230 17.90 -3.74 -2.98
CA PHE A 230 18.40 -2.59 -2.22
C PHE A 230 19.82 -2.85 -1.73
N GLY A 231 20.69 -1.83 -1.79
CA GLY A 231 22.04 -1.87 -1.25
C GLY A 231 22.17 -1.22 0.14
N GLY A 232 23.23 -1.57 0.85
CA GLY A 232 23.67 -0.87 2.06
C GLY A 232 22.60 -0.70 3.14
N LEU A 233 22.46 0.52 3.66
CA LEU A 233 21.50 0.87 4.71
C LEU A 233 20.04 0.66 4.26
N GLY A 234 19.73 0.80 2.98
CA GLY A 234 18.39 0.56 2.45
C GLY A 234 17.97 -0.90 2.62
N LYS A 235 18.87 -1.85 2.42
CA LYS A 235 18.62 -3.28 2.65
C LYS A 235 18.34 -3.56 4.14
N LEU A 236 19.12 -2.94 5.04
CA LEU A 236 18.92 -3.12 6.48
C LEU A 236 17.56 -2.54 6.92
N PHE A 237 17.24 -1.33 6.48
CA PHE A 237 15.96 -0.70 6.77
C PHE A 237 14.78 -1.51 6.24
N TYR A 238 14.87 -1.99 4.99
CA TYR A 238 13.85 -2.85 4.41
C TYR A 238 13.67 -4.16 5.18
N LYS A 239 14.77 -4.78 5.65
CA LYS A 239 14.71 -5.97 6.51
C LYS A 239 13.95 -5.71 7.82
N VAL A 240 14.10 -4.53 8.41
CA VAL A 240 13.35 -4.14 9.62
C VAL A 240 11.85 -4.03 9.30
N ILE A 241 11.49 -3.32 8.24
CA ILE A 241 10.09 -3.12 7.81
C ILE A 241 9.44 -4.46 7.45
N SER A 242 10.12 -5.30 6.65
CA SER A 242 9.56 -6.58 6.20
C SER A 242 9.35 -7.57 7.35
N ASN A 243 10.24 -7.61 8.36
CA ASN A 243 10.00 -8.42 9.55
C ASN A 243 8.80 -7.89 10.37
N ALA A 244 8.60 -6.59 10.47
CA ALA A 244 7.39 -6.03 11.10
C ALA A 244 6.13 -6.40 10.33
N ALA A 245 6.16 -6.37 8.99
CA ALA A 245 5.04 -6.81 8.16
C ALA A 245 4.67 -8.28 8.43
N ILE A 246 5.67 -9.17 8.52
CA ILE A 246 5.47 -10.59 8.86
C ILE A 246 4.79 -10.75 10.23
N VAL A 247 5.16 -9.96 11.23
CA VAL A 247 4.53 -10.02 12.58
C VAL A 247 3.03 -9.77 12.53
N THR A 248 2.57 -9.01 11.55
CA THR A 248 1.15 -8.63 11.43
C THR A 248 0.31 -9.57 10.57
N LEU A 249 0.92 -10.58 9.93
CA LEU A 249 0.22 -11.60 9.13
C LEU A 249 -0.49 -12.62 10.03
N ASP A 250 -1.62 -13.13 9.53
CA ASP A 250 -2.33 -14.26 10.14
C ASP A 250 -1.49 -15.55 10.01
N PRO A 251 -1.51 -16.46 10.98
CA PRO A 251 -0.79 -17.74 10.88
C PRO A 251 -1.08 -18.53 9.60
N ARG A 252 -2.32 -18.51 9.10
CA ARG A 252 -2.72 -19.17 7.85
C ARG A 252 -2.07 -18.51 6.63
N GLU A 253 -1.91 -17.18 6.65
CA GLU A 253 -1.22 -16.42 5.61
C GLU A 253 0.28 -16.72 5.62
N LEU A 254 0.89 -16.83 6.82
CA LEU A 254 2.30 -17.23 6.93
C LEU A 254 2.56 -18.62 6.36
N GLU A 255 1.66 -19.59 6.61
CA GLU A 255 1.76 -20.94 6.07
C GLU A 255 1.67 -20.94 4.53
N LEU A 256 0.66 -20.27 3.96
CA LEU A 256 0.50 -20.14 2.51
C LEU A 256 1.74 -19.50 1.84
N LEU A 257 2.32 -18.50 2.47
CA LEU A 257 3.48 -17.77 1.95
C LEU A 257 4.82 -18.48 2.23
N GLY A 258 4.82 -19.58 3.00
CA GLY A 258 6.03 -20.28 3.42
C GLY A 258 6.93 -19.44 4.35
N LEU A 259 6.34 -18.49 5.07
CA LEU A 259 7.05 -17.59 5.97
C LEU A 259 7.00 -18.09 7.41
N LYS A 260 8.12 -17.94 8.13
CA LYS A 260 8.18 -18.26 9.55
C LYS A 260 7.71 -17.07 10.40
N PRO A 261 6.94 -17.31 11.47
CA PRO A 261 6.55 -16.27 12.42
C PRO A 261 7.77 -15.47 12.93
N ARG A 262 7.56 -14.20 13.23
CA ARG A 262 8.58 -13.30 13.77
C ARG A 262 8.19 -12.81 15.16
N SER A 263 9.20 -12.53 15.98
CA SER A 263 9.00 -11.95 17.32
C SER A 263 8.40 -10.55 17.22
N LYS A 264 7.47 -10.22 18.13
CA LYS A 264 6.88 -8.88 18.28
C LYS A 264 7.92 -7.77 18.53
N ILE A 265 9.15 -8.11 18.89
CA ILE A 265 10.24 -7.14 19.04
C ILE A 265 10.49 -6.36 17.76
N TRP A 266 10.22 -6.96 16.57
CA TRP A 266 10.38 -6.29 15.30
C TRP A 266 9.44 -5.09 15.12
N LEU A 267 8.27 -5.07 15.76
CA LEU A 267 7.39 -3.90 15.77
C LEU A 267 8.04 -2.73 16.51
N ARG A 268 8.68 -2.99 17.66
CA ARG A 268 9.39 -1.94 18.41
C ARG A 268 10.60 -1.41 17.65
N ILE A 269 11.40 -2.33 17.07
CA ILE A 269 12.57 -1.96 16.26
C ILE A 269 12.11 -1.13 15.06
N SER A 270 11.03 -1.54 14.39
CA SER A 270 10.47 -0.79 13.25
C SER A 270 9.96 0.58 13.67
N ARG A 271 9.26 0.68 14.81
CA ARG A 271 8.78 1.97 15.31
C ARG A 271 9.93 2.96 15.51
N VAL A 272 10.99 2.54 16.20
CA VAL A 272 12.17 3.38 16.41
C VAL A 272 12.85 3.74 15.09
N SER A 273 13.00 2.77 14.18
CA SER A 273 13.60 3.02 12.85
C SER A 273 12.78 4.01 12.03
N LEU A 274 11.45 3.91 12.08
CA LEU A 274 10.54 4.83 11.40
C LEU A 274 10.55 6.23 12.02
N ASP A 275 10.67 6.34 13.34
CA ASP A 275 10.78 7.64 14.03
C ASP A 275 12.12 8.34 13.67
N ILE A 276 13.23 7.59 13.58
CA ILE A 276 14.51 8.11 13.07
C ILE A 276 14.36 8.55 11.61
N PHE A 277 13.69 7.76 10.81
CA PHE A 277 13.42 8.05 9.40
C PHE A 277 12.61 9.34 9.23
N LEU A 278 11.56 9.55 10.01
CA LEU A 278 10.79 10.81 10.05
C LEU A 278 11.64 12.00 10.49
N ALA A 279 12.54 11.80 11.44
CA ALA A 279 13.46 12.87 11.87
C ALA A 279 14.38 13.33 10.72
N ILE A 280 14.72 12.41 9.79
CA ILE A 280 15.57 12.70 8.61
C ILE A 280 14.76 13.30 7.47
N LEU A 281 13.58 12.78 7.15
CA LEU A 281 12.76 13.17 6.00
C LEU A 281 11.83 14.35 6.27
N GLY A 282 11.53 14.60 7.53
CA GLY A 282 10.48 15.51 7.98
C GLY A 282 9.18 14.80 8.36
N PRO A 283 8.35 15.45 9.19
CA PRO A 283 7.20 14.81 9.82
C PRO A 283 6.00 14.60 8.87
N GLU A 284 5.97 15.29 7.73
CA GLU A 284 4.84 15.29 6.82
C GLU A 284 5.25 14.85 5.40
N PRO A 285 4.55 13.86 4.79
CA PRO A 285 4.79 13.48 3.41
C PRO A 285 4.55 14.65 2.43
N PRO A 286 5.35 14.80 1.36
CA PRO A 286 5.19 15.87 0.39
C PRO A 286 3.78 15.97 -0.21
N ALA A 287 3.15 14.84 -0.52
CA ALA A 287 1.80 14.76 -1.05
C ALA A 287 0.75 15.37 -0.09
N MET A 288 0.85 15.04 1.21
CA MET A 288 -0.03 15.56 2.24
C MET A 288 0.13 17.08 2.41
N LYS A 289 1.37 17.58 2.37
CA LYS A 289 1.65 19.01 2.41
C LYS A 289 1.04 19.76 1.23
N VAL A 290 1.17 19.21 0.01
CA VAL A 290 0.58 19.78 -1.20
C VAL A 290 -0.95 19.82 -1.11
N ALA A 291 -1.57 18.72 -0.65
CA ALA A 291 -3.01 18.63 -0.45
C ALA A 291 -3.53 19.66 0.57
N ARG A 292 -2.85 19.81 1.73
CA ARG A 292 -3.22 20.83 2.73
C ARG A 292 -3.13 22.26 2.15
N GLN A 293 -2.12 22.54 1.32
CA GLN A 293 -1.99 23.85 0.66
C GLN A 293 -3.13 24.09 -0.34
N ARG A 294 -3.53 23.07 -1.12
CA ARG A 294 -4.68 23.15 -2.04
C ARG A 294 -5.97 23.48 -1.28
N ILE A 295 -6.26 22.69 -0.22
CA ILE A 295 -7.47 22.84 0.57
C ILE A 295 -7.53 24.26 1.19
N LYS A 296 -6.44 24.77 1.75
CA LYS A 296 -6.37 26.12 2.30
C LYS A 296 -6.64 27.21 1.26
N LYS A 297 -6.17 27.03 0.00
CA LYS A 297 -6.44 27.99 -1.08
C LYS A 297 -7.90 27.96 -1.56
N GLY A 298 -8.56 26.84 -1.46
CA GLY A 298 -9.97 26.68 -1.84
C GLY A 298 -10.96 27.14 -0.76
N LEU A 299 -10.48 27.53 0.43
CA LEU A 299 -11.29 28.09 1.52
C LEU A 299 -11.24 29.64 1.56
N VAL A 300 -10.47 30.27 0.68
CA VAL A 300 -10.38 31.71 0.47
C VAL A 300 -11.15 32.08 -0.81
#